data_2b58db2f49d60278714e9a891789134d
#
_entry.id   2b58db2f49d60278714e9a891789134d
#
_cell.length_a   1.000
_cell.length_b   1.000
_cell.length_c   1.000
_cell.angle_alpha   90.00
_cell.angle_beta   90.00
_cell.angle_gamma   90.00
#
_symmetry.space_group_name_H-M   'P 1'
#
loop_
_entity.id
_entity.type
_entity.pdbx_description
1 polymer ?
#
loop_
_entity_poly.entity_id
_entity_poly.type
_entity_poly.pdbx_seq_one_letter_code
_entity_poly.pdbx_strand_id
1 'polypeptide(L)' 'MFYSVIQIKGKMILTQDPYGDLQVFTDDFFDYEVKENDLVYLEKGMFHYAEEETLRTQQENYDKMQELFDK' A
#
# COMPACT_ATOMS: atom_id res chain seq x y z
N MET A 1 5.44 -10.03 3.36
CA MET A 1 4.03 -9.99 2.96
C MET A 1 3.59 -8.54 2.81
N PHE A 2 2.95 -8.21 1.71
CA PHE A 2 2.52 -6.85 1.45
C PHE A 2 1.06 -6.65 1.84
N TYR A 3 0.77 -5.45 2.34
CA TYR A 3 -0.59 -5.05 2.72
C TYR A 3 -0.95 -3.76 2.00
N SER A 4 -2.23 -3.60 1.67
CA SER A 4 -2.73 -2.36 1.09
C SER A 4 -3.47 -1.57 2.16
N VAL A 5 -3.19 -0.29 2.28
CA VAL A 5 -3.91 0.57 3.22
C VAL A 5 -5.21 1.01 2.55
N ILE A 6 -6.34 0.61 3.15
CA ILE A 6 -7.66 0.87 2.59
C ILE A 6 -8.24 2.16 3.12
N GLN A 7 -8.15 2.37 4.44
CA GLN A 7 -8.76 3.53 5.07
C GLN A 7 -8.02 3.87 6.36
N ILE A 8 -7.94 5.16 6.68
CA ILE A 8 -7.33 5.63 7.91
C ILE A 8 -8.40 6.40 8.67
N LYS A 9 -8.59 6.04 9.95
CA LYS A 9 -9.57 6.69 10.80
C LYS A 9 -8.92 7.00 12.14
N GLY A 10 -8.46 8.24 12.32
CA GLY A 10 -7.68 8.63 13.48
C GLY A 10 -6.39 7.85 13.55
N LYS A 11 -6.20 7.10 14.63
CA LYS A 11 -5.01 6.24 14.80
C LYS A 11 -5.23 4.83 14.29
N MET A 12 -6.42 4.52 13.80
CA MET A 12 -6.75 3.18 13.32
C MET A 12 -6.56 3.11 11.81
N ILE A 13 -5.83 2.11 11.36
CA ILE A 13 -5.47 1.94 9.96
C ILE A 13 -6.01 0.60 9.48
N LEU A 14 -6.97 0.65 8.55
CA LEU A 14 -7.57 -0.55 7.96
C LEU A 14 -6.70 -1.00 6.79
N THR A 15 -6.23 -2.25 6.86
CA THR A 15 -5.38 -2.83 5.82
C THR A 15 -6.03 -4.08 5.27
N GLN A 16 -5.61 -4.44 4.05
CA GLN A 16 -6.02 -5.68 3.41
C GLN A 16 -4.77 -6.48 3.05
N ASP A 17 -4.75 -7.76 3.45
CA ASP A 17 -3.62 -8.63 3.13
C ASP A 17 -3.74 -9.17 1.70
N PRO A 18 -2.72 -9.89 1.19
CA PRO A 18 -2.76 -10.43 -0.18
C PRO A 18 -3.85 -11.45 -0.43
N TYR A 19 -4.42 -12.00 0.64
CA TYR A 19 -5.51 -12.97 0.52
C TYR A 19 -6.89 -12.32 0.54
N GLY A 20 -6.94 -11.01 0.73
CA GLY A 20 -8.19 -10.28 0.76
C GLY A 20 -8.78 -10.06 2.15
N ASP A 21 -8.13 -10.54 3.20
CA ASP A 21 -8.61 -10.37 4.56
C ASP A 21 -8.32 -8.96 5.08
N LEU A 22 -9.30 -8.38 5.76
CA LEU A 22 -9.15 -7.05 6.33
C LEU A 22 -8.63 -7.13 7.75
N GLN A 23 -7.66 -6.29 8.08
CA GLN A 23 -7.08 -6.22 9.42
C GLN A 23 -6.89 -4.77 9.81
N VAL A 24 -7.09 -4.47 11.09
CA VAL A 24 -6.95 -3.11 11.63
C VAL A 24 -5.71 -3.05 12.50
N PHE A 25 -4.86 -2.07 12.24
CA PHE A 25 -3.66 -1.80 13.04
C PHE A 25 -3.69 -0.36 13.52
N THR A 26 -2.97 -0.08 14.61
CA THR A 26 -2.78 1.29 15.06
C THR A 26 -1.57 1.89 14.36
N ASP A 27 -1.45 3.22 14.38
CA ASP A 27 -0.35 3.92 13.71
C ASP A 27 1.02 3.58 14.32
N ASP A 28 1.05 3.04 15.53
CA ASP A 28 2.30 2.61 16.19
C ASP A 28 3.01 1.50 15.43
N PHE A 29 2.29 0.75 14.60
CA PHE A 29 2.87 -0.33 13.81
C PHE A 29 3.55 0.15 12.53
N PHE A 30 3.51 1.46 12.24
CA PHE A 30 4.07 2.04 11.02
C PHE A 30 5.25 2.93 11.37
N ASP A 31 6.33 2.84 10.60
CA ASP A 31 7.54 3.62 10.83
C ASP A 31 7.52 4.97 10.10
N TYR A 32 6.39 5.31 9.47
CA TYR A 32 6.24 6.56 8.73
C TYR A 32 4.77 7.01 8.80
N GLU A 33 4.48 8.19 8.30
CA GLU A 33 3.12 8.71 8.24
C GLU A 33 2.37 8.07 7.06
N VAL A 34 1.57 7.05 7.37
CA VAL A 34 0.86 6.26 6.36
C VAL A 34 -0.31 7.05 5.77
N LYS A 35 -0.59 6.81 4.49
CA LYS A 35 -1.71 7.42 3.78
C LYS A 35 -2.56 6.33 3.14
N GLU A 36 -3.80 6.68 2.85
CA GLU A 36 -4.70 5.76 2.15
C GLU A 36 -4.14 5.40 0.78
N ASN A 37 -4.33 4.14 0.39
CA ASN A 37 -3.84 3.54 -0.85
C ASN A 37 -2.33 3.26 -0.88
N ASP A 38 -1.64 3.44 0.25
CA ASP A 38 -0.24 3.07 0.34
C ASP A 38 -0.08 1.55 0.34
N LEU A 39 1.01 1.09 -0.26
CA LEU A 39 1.41 -0.30 -0.19
C LEU A 39 2.51 -0.41 0.87
N VAL A 40 2.32 -1.31 1.82
CA VAL A 40 3.26 -1.48 2.94
C VAL A 40 3.62 -2.95 3.10
N TYR A 41 4.73 -3.22 3.75
CA TYR A 41 5.11 -4.58 4.09
C TYR A 41 5.45 -4.70 5.57
N LEU A 42 5.11 -5.85 6.14
CA LEU A 42 5.34 -6.14 7.56
C LEU A 42 6.68 -6.84 7.73
N GLU A 43 7.55 -6.27 8.55
CA GLU A 43 8.85 -6.85 8.89
C GLU A 43 9.15 -6.58 10.35
N LYS A 44 9.48 -7.63 11.08
CA LYS A 44 9.85 -7.55 12.50
C LYS A 44 8.81 -6.82 13.35
N GLY A 45 7.53 -7.03 13.05
CA GLY A 45 6.44 -6.43 13.80
C GLY A 45 6.14 -4.97 13.48
N MET A 46 6.71 -4.43 12.41
CA MET A 46 6.49 -3.05 12.02
C MET A 46 6.27 -2.96 10.51
N PHE A 47 5.37 -2.07 10.09
CA PHE A 47 5.09 -1.84 8.68
C PHE A 47 6.04 -0.78 8.12
N HIS A 48 6.55 -1.05 6.92
CA HIS A 48 7.43 -0.15 6.19
C HIS A 48 6.79 0.20 4.84
N TYR A 49 7.04 1.40 4.36
CA TYR A 49 6.52 1.83 3.08
C TYR A 49 7.23 1.09 1.93
N ALA A 50 6.44 0.49 1.05
CA ALA A 50 6.95 -0.27 -0.10
C ALA A 50 7.03 0.66 -1.31
N GLU A 51 7.95 1.61 -1.28
CA GLU A 51 8.06 2.64 -2.31
C GLU A 51 8.34 2.07 -3.69
N GLU A 52 9.28 1.14 -3.79
CA GLU A 52 9.63 0.56 -5.08
C GLU A 52 8.46 -0.15 -5.74
N GLU A 53 7.69 -0.91 -4.97
CA GLU A 53 6.54 -1.63 -5.50
C GLU A 53 5.43 -0.67 -5.92
N THR A 54 5.21 0.39 -5.14
CA THR A 54 4.20 1.39 -5.47
C THR A 54 4.56 2.11 -6.76
N LEU A 55 5.80 2.55 -6.90
CA LEU A 55 6.25 3.24 -8.09
C LEU A 55 6.22 2.34 -9.31
N ARG A 56 6.62 1.08 -9.16
CA ARG A 56 6.59 0.12 -10.27
C ARG A 56 5.16 -0.09 -10.77
N THR A 57 4.21 -0.25 -9.87
CA THR A 57 2.81 -0.44 -10.26
C THR A 57 2.27 0.79 -11.00
N GLN A 58 2.58 1.98 -10.51
CA GLN A 58 2.16 3.20 -11.16
C GLN A 58 2.78 3.35 -12.55
N GLN A 59 4.05 3.01 -12.68
CA GLN A 59 4.75 3.10 -13.96
C GLN A 59 4.20 2.10 -14.97
N GLU A 60 3.93 0.88 -14.55
CA GLU A 60 3.33 -0.15 -15.42
C GLU A 60 1.96 0.31 -15.93
N ASN A 61 1.14 0.89 -15.07
CA ASN A 61 -0.16 1.40 -15.47
C ASN A 61 -0.03 2.55 -16.47
N TYR A 62 0.95 3.42 -16.27
CA TYR A 62 1.21 4.52 -17.19
C TYR A 62 1.63 4.03 -18.57
N ASP A 63 2.52 3.04 -18.62
CA ASP A 63 2.98 2.46 -19.88
C ASP A 63 1.84 1.80 -20.64
N LYS A 64 0.96 1.10 -19.94
CA LYS A 64 -0.20 0.48 -20.57
C LYS A 64 -1.16 1.52 -21.14
N MET A 65 -1.34 2.63 -20.46
CA MET A 65 -2.17 3.72 -20.97
C MET A 65 -1.57 4.34 -22.22
N GLN A 66 -0.25 4.51 -22.26
CA GLN A 66 0.42 5.06 -23.43
C GLN A 66 0.28 4.15 -24.64
N GLU A 67 0.40 2.85 -24.45
CA GLU A 67 0.21 1.89 -25.54
C GLU A 67 -1.17 2.00 -26.17
N LEU A 68 -2.19 2.30 -25.36
CA LEU A 68 -3.55 2.45 -25.86
C LEU A 68 -3.73 3.76 -26.64
N PHE A 69 -2.97 4.79 -26.30
CA PHE A 69 -3.11 6.10 -26.95
C PHE A 69 -2.22 6.27 -28.17
N ASP A 70 -1.17 5.46 -28.29
CA ASP A 70 -0.23 5.54 -29.41
C ASP A 70 -0.68 4.77 -30.65
N LYS A 71 -1.87 4.23 -30.62
CA LYS A 71 -2.42 3.56 -31.78
C LYS A 71 -3.38 4.48 -32.55
#